data_9420edd86408d22e692470bd8bad2b7a
#
_entry.id   9420edd86408d22e692470bd8bad2b7a
#
_cell.length_a   1.000
_cell.length_b   1.000
_cell.length_c   1.000
_cell.angle_alpha   90.00
_cell.angle_beta   90.00
_cell.angle_gamma   90.00
#
_symmetry.space_group_name_H-M   'P 1'
#
loop_
_entity.id
_entity.type
_entity.pdbx_description
1 polymer ?
#
loop_
_entity_poly.entity_id
_entity_poly.type
_entity_poly.pdbx_seq_one_letter_code
_entity_poly.pdbx_strand_id
1 'polypeptide(L)'
;MKKSDYEIRYYGHPDLRKKAEKVEKLTPEVLEICNRMLEKMLSLSNCIGFAGPQLGINLRIFVIREEKFLPDGGYYFEKPEVIINPVITNPSKGTDTMAEGCVSLPRLHVEVTRPKSVHVRYMNIKGEIIEEKISDFRARMFMHENDHLNGVLHIDRMDPKKRKEIESILRAMKKKYNS
;
A
#
# COMPACT_ATOMS: atom_id res chain seq x y z
N MET A 1 3.63 19.39 12.56
CA MET A 1 2.54 18.39 12.76
C MET A 1 2.81 17.62 14.04
N LYS A 2 1.78 17.40 14.87
CA LYS A 2 1.93 16.71 16.17
C LYS A 2 2.11 15.19 15.94
N LYS A 3 2.74 14.50 16.90
CA LYS A 3 2.99 13.04 16.88
C LYS A 3 1.71 12.19 16.68
N SER A 4 0.52 12.77 16.94
CA SER A 4 -0.81 12.16 16.75
C SER A 4 -1.32 12.13 15.30
N ASP A 5 -0.63 12.78 14.36
CA ASP A 5 -1.17 13.00 13.02
C ASP A 5 -0.98 11.79 12.07
N TYR A 6 -0.22 10.76 12.49
CA TYR A 6 0.10 9.58 11.68
C TYR A 6 -0.58 8.30 12.21
N GLU A 7 -1.87 8.42 12.53
CA GLU A 7 -2.68 7.26 12.90
C GLU A 7 -3.23 6.55 11.67
N ILE A 8 -3.32 5.21 11.75
CA ILE A 8 -3.86 4.41 10.67
C ILE A 8 -5.33 4.73 10.47
N ARG A 9 -5.69 5.08 9.25
CA ARG A 9 -7.09 5.22 8.80
C ARG A 9 -7.64 3.84 8.50
N TYR A 10 -8.73 3.49 9.15
CA TYR A 10 -9.39 2.21 8.98
C TYR A 10 -10.54 2.29 7.99
N TYR A 11 -11.00 1.15 7.52
CA TYR A 11 -12.10 1.03 6.57
C TYR A 11 -13.33 1.84 7.00
N GLY A 12 -13.81 2.66 6.08
CA GLY A 12 -14.89 3.63 6.31
C GLY A 12 -14.41 5.07 6.47
N HIS A 13 -13.12 5.30 6.78
CA HIS A 13 -12.55 6.64 6.82
C HIS A 13 -12.49 7.24 5.40
N PRO A 14 -12.93 8.51 5.18
CA PRO A 14 -13.02 9.10 3.85
C PRO A 14 -11.67 9.26 3.15
N ASP A 15 -10.56 9.42 3.88
CA ASP A 15 -9.22 9.55 3.28
C ASP A 15 -8.83 8.34 2.44
N LEU A 16 -9.30 7.13 2.80
CA LEU A 16 -9.03 5.91 2.04
C LEU A 16 -9.72 5.88 0.66
N ARG A 17 -10.61 6.82 0.38
CA ARG A 17 -11.36 6.91 -0.88
C ARG A 17 -10.99 8.13 -1.71
N LYS A 18 -10.05 8.95 -1.23
CA LYS A 18 -9.52 10.09 -1.97
C LYS A 18 -8.45 9.64 -2.96
N LYS A 19 -8.37 10.31 -4.09
CA LYS A 19 -7.23 10.21 -4.99
C LYS A 19 -6.12 11.10 -4.46
N ALA A 20 -4.97 10.52 -4.19
CA ALA A 20 -3.80 11.23 -3.66
C ALA A 20 -3.20 12.18 -4.70
N GLU A 21 -2.72 13.32 -4.23
CA GLU A 21 -2.13 14.40 -5.02
C GLU A 21 -0.67 14.10 -5.35
N LYS A 22 -0.23 14.58 -6.50
CA LYS A 22 1.14 14.44 -6.95
C LYS A 22 2.09 15.28 -6.08
N VAL A 23 3.24 14.71 -5.77
CA VAL A 23 4.35 15.47 -5.17
C VAL A 23 5.03 16.27 -6.26
N GLU A 24 4.87 17.58 -6.25
CA GLU A 24 5.44 18.45 -7.30
C GLU A 24 6.94 18.70 -7.08
N LYS A 25 7.37 18.79 -5.82
CA LYS A 25 8.77 19.02 -5.44
C LYS A 25 9.14 18.20 -4.20
N LEU A 26 10.34 17.68 -4.17
CA LEU A 26 10.90 16.98 -3.01
C LEU A 26 11.46 18.01 -2.02
N THR A 27 10.55 18.61 -1.22
CA THR A 27 10.91 19.59 -0.20
C THR A 27 11.32 18.91 1.11
N PRO A 28 11.98 19.64 2.05
CA PRO A 28 12.28 19.10 3.38
C PRO A 28 11.03 18.55 4.11
N GLU A 29 9.87 19.17 3.94
CA GLU A 29 8.61 18.72 4.53
C GLU A 29 8.15 17.40 3.94
N VAL A 30 8.30 17.20 2.63
CA VAL A 30 7.99 15.92 1.96
C VAL A 30 8.96 14.84 2.42
N LEU A 31 10.24 15.15 2.57
CA LEU A 31 11.25 14.23 3.11
C LEU A 31 10.92 13.81 4.55
N GLU A 32 10.50 14.76 5.38
CA GLU A 32 10.06 14.47 6.75
C GLU A 32 8.84 13.54 6.76
N ILE A 33 7.85 13.76 5.87
CA ILE A 33 6.71 12.85 5.69
C ILE A 33 7.20 11.45 5.33
N CYS A 34 8.11 11.33 4.35
CA CYS A 34 8.67 10.03 3.95
C CYS A 34 9.36 9.31 5.12
N ASN A 35 10.17 10.03 5.91
CA ASN A 35 10.85 9.47 7.07
C ASN A 35 9.86 8.96 8.12
N ARG A 36 8.81 9.73 8.42
CA ARG A 36 7.76 9.32 9.36
C ARG A 36 6.96 8.11 8.85
N MET A 37 6.72 8.02 7.55
CA MET A 37 6.11 6.82 6.96
C MET A 37 7.02 5.59 7.16
N LEU A 38 8.33 5.74 6.98
CA LEU A 38 9.30 4.66 7.24
C LEU A 38 9.32 4.26 8.72
N GLU A 39 9.40 5.23 9.65
CA GLU A 39 9.32 4.97 11.09
C GLU A 39 8.04 4.24 11.47
N LYS A 40 6.89 4.67 10.92
CA LYS A 40 5.61 4.01 11.15
C LYS A 40 5.63 2.57 10.66
N MET A 41 6.13 2.30 9.44
CA MET A 41 6.28 0.94 8.93
C MET A 41 7.13 0.08 9.87
N LEU A 42 8.28 0.57 10.29
CA LEU A 42 9.19 -0.15 11.18
C LEU A 42 8.59 -0.42 12.56
N SER A 43 7.64 0.39 13.02
CA SER A 43 6.90 0.18 14.27
C SER A 43 5.85 -0.92 14.19
N LEU A 44 5.53 -1.40 12.98
CA LEU A 44 4.51 -2.44 12.72
C LEU A 44 5.22 -3.75 12.36
N SER A 45 5.12 -4.77 13.20
CA SER A 45 5.88 -6.02 13.07
C SER A 45 5.73 -6.71 11.70
N ASN A 46 4.52 -6.78 11.16
CA ASN A 46 4.21 -7.53 9.93
C ASN A 46 3.77 -6.61 8.77
N CYS A 47 4.14 -5.33 8.80
CA CYS A 47 3.80 -4.41 7.73
C CYS A 47 4.87 -4.46 6.64
N ILE A 48 4.48 -4.86 5.43
CA ILE A 48 5.37 -4.91 4.26
C ILE A 48 5.16 -3.71 3.32
N GLY A 49 4.09 -2.94 3.52
CA GLY A 49 3.80 -1.73 2.76
C GLY A 49 2.62 -0.96 3.33
N PHE A 50 2.58 0.32 3.10
CA PHE A 50 1.40 1.15 3.19
C PHE A 50 1.58 2.50 2.49
N ALA A 51 0.45 3.09 2.10
CA ALA A 51 0.38 4.33 1.35
C ALA A 51 -0.01 5.54 2.21
N GLY A 52 0.34 6.74 1.77
CA GLY A 52 0.03 8.00 2.44
C GLY A 52 -1.43 8.15 2.88
N PRO A 53 -2.45 7.87 2.03
CA PRO A 53 -3.86 7.96 2.43
C PRO A 53 -4.23 7.13 3.67
N GLN A 54 -3.51 6.04 3.93
CA GLN A 54 -3.72 5.21 5.13
C GLN A 54 -3.26 5.89 6.44
N LEU A 55 -2.49 6.97 6.33
CA LEU A 55 -2.08 7.84 7.45
C LEU A 55 -2.72 9.25 7.37
N GLY A 56 -3.69 9.45 6.46
CA GLY A 56 -4.29 10.77 6.23
C GLY A 56 -3.40 11.72 5.42
N ILE A 57 -2.33 11.22 4.81
CA ILE A 57 -1.42 11.97 3.94
C ILE A 57 -1.94 11.87 2.51
N ASN A 58 -2.49 12.97 1.98
CA ASN A 58 -3.06 13.01 0.63
C ASN A 58 -2.01 13.23 -0.46
N LEU A 59 -0.87 12.55 -0.38
CA LEU A 59 0.20 12.60 -1.38
C LEU A 59 0.44 11.22 -2.01
N ARG A 60 0.86 11.21 -3.27
CA ARG A 60 1.22 9.99 -3.99
C ARG A 60 2.57 9.45 -3.51
N ILE A 61 2.58 8.95 -2.28
CA ILE A 61 3.73 8.33 -1.63
C ILE A 61 3.26 7.01 -1.02
N PHE A 62 4.04 5.97 -1.19
CA PHE A 62 3.94 4.76 -0.39
C PHE A 62 5.32 4.25 0.02
N VAL A 63 5.35 3.40 1.03
CA VAL A 63 6.56 2.72 1.50
C VAL A 63 6.35 1.22 1.42
N ILE A 64 7.39 0.48 1.05
CA ILE A 64 7.39 -0.97 0.99
C ILE A 64 8.70 -1.53 1.55
N ARG A 65 8.67 -2.79 2.00
CA ARG A 65 9.85 -3.61 2.26
C ARG A 65 9.58 -5.04 1.84
N GLU A 66 10.54 -5.67 1.21
CA GLU A 66 10.41 -7.08 0.84
C GLU A 66 10.79 -7.99 2.00
N GLU A 67 10.04 -9.06 2.15
CA GLU A 67 10.37 -10.17 3.01
C GLU A 67 11.18 -11.18 2.20
N LYS A 68 12.31 -11.61 2.73
CA LYS A 68 13.18 -12.63 2.14
C LYS A 68 13.29 -13.82 3.04
N PHE A 69 13.10 -15.01 2.49
CA PHE A 69 13.18 -16.26 3.21
C PHE A 69 14.60 -16.82 3.15
N LEU A 70 15.05 -17.33 4.28
CA LEU A 70 16.34 -17.99 4.41
C LEU A 70 16.21 -19.51 4.17
N PRO A 71 17.27 -20.20 3.75
CA PRO A 71 17.24 -21.66 3.53
C PRO A 71 16.90 -22.48 4.77
N ASP A 72 17.15 -21.94 5.96
CA ASP A 72 16.85 -22.58 7.27
C ASP A 72 15.39 -22.37 7.72
N GLY A 73 14.55 -21.74 6.90
CA GLY A 73 13.16 -21.42 7.20
C GLY A 73 12.96 -20.09 7.94
N GLY A 74 14.05 -19.39 8.28
CA GLY A 74 13.98 -18.03 8.80
C GLY A 74 13.61 -17.01 7.73
N TYR A 75 13.38 -15.77 8.13
CA TYR A 75 13.16 -14.65 7.20
C TYR A 75 13.77 -13.36 7.75
N TYR A 76 13.99 -12.41 6.85
CA TYR A 76 14.33 -11.03 7.20
C TYR A 76 13.62 -10.08 6.26
N PHE A 77 13.53 -8.82 6.68
CA PHE A 77 13.05 -7.76 5.81
C PHE A 77 14.22 -7.01 5.20
N GLU A 78 14.13 -6.77 3.90
CA GLU A 78 15.06 -5.85 3.23
C GLU A 78 14.87 -4.42 3.72
N LYS A 79 15.82 -3.55 3.38
CA LYS A 79 15.74 -2.12 3.68
C LYS A 79 14.47 -1.55 3.03
N PRO A 80 13.64 -0.81 3.78
CA PRO A 80 12.43 -0.26 3.22
C PRO A 80 12.73 0.81 2.16
N GLU A 81 11.84 0.88 1.17
CA GLU A 81 11.90 1.82 0.07
C GLU A 81 10.75 2.83 0.14
N VAL A 82 11.04 4.07 -0.27
CA VAL A 82 10.02 5.12 -0.48
C VAL A 82 9.77 5.27 -1.97
N ILE A 83 8.52 5.18 -2.35
CA ILE A 83 8.04 5.27 -3.73
C ILE A 83 7.19 6.54 -3.86
N ILE A 84 7.62 7.48 -4.68
CA ILE A 84 6.98 8.78 -4.87
C ILE A 84 6.48 8.90 -6.31
N ASN A 85 5.22 9.31 -6.49
CA ASN A 85 4.57 9.49 -7.77
C ASN A 85 4.64 8.26 -8.69
N PRO A 86 4.29 7.06 -8.21
CA PRO A 86 4.35 5.85 -9.04
C PRO A 86 3.39 5.94 -10.23
N VAL A 87 3.89 5.46 -11.36
CA VAL A 87 3.12 5.19 -12.58
C VAL A 87 3.33 3.72 -12.92
N ILE A 88 2.23 2.99 -13.06
CA ILE A 88 2.23 1.56 -13.40
C ILE A 88 1.69 1.40 -14.82
N THR A 89 2.44 0.70 -15.65
CA THR A 89 2.10 0.47 -17.07
C THR A 89 2.39 -0.98 -17.47
N ASN A 90 2.00 -1.35 -18.69
CA ASN A 90 2.32 -2.62 -19.32
C ASN A 90 2.08 -3.86 -18.44
N PRO A 91 0.84 -4.05 -17.90
CA PRO A 91 0.53 -5.24 -17.13
C PRO A 91 0.67 -6.49 -18.01
N SER A 92 1.24 -7.57 -17.45
CA SER A 92 1.30 -8.86 -18.14
C SER A 92 -0.10 -9.43 -18.40
N LYS A 93 -0.25 -10.24 -19.45
CA LYS A 93 -1.48 -11.01 -19.68
C LYS A 93 -1.66 -12.12 -18.63
N GLY A 94 -0.55 -12.71 -18.18
CA GLY A 94 -0.56 -13.70 -17.11
C GLY A 94 -0.93 -13.06 -15.78
N THR A 95 -1.83 -13.72 -15.06
CA THR A 95 -2.31 -13.27 -13.74
C THR A 95 -1.98 -14.30 -12.67
N ASP A 96 -2.07 -13.86 -11.41
CA ASP A 96 -1.95 -14.68 -10.22
C ASP A 96 -2.99 -14.25 -9.17
N THR A 97 -3.55 -15.22 -8.45
CA THR A 97 -4.54 -14.98 -7.39
C THR A 97 -3.94 -15.35 -6.04
N MET A 98 -3.90 -14.38 -5.13
CA MET A 98 -3.38 -14.56 -3.78
C MET A 98 -4.26 -13.85 -2.76
N ALA A 99 -4.22 -14.32 -1.50
CA ALA A 99 -4.82 -13.61 -0.38
C ALA A 99 -4.02 -12.35 -0.07
N GLU A 100 -4.71 -11.20 -0.09
CA GLU A 100 -4.16 -9.91 0.32
C GLU A 100 -4.76 -9.45 1.64
N GLY A 101 -3.91 -8.97 2.54
CA GLY A 101 -4.31 -8.26 3.76
C GLY A 101 -3.96 -6.78 3.67
N CYS A 102 -4.51 -5.97 4.55
CA CYS A 102 -4.26 -4.54 4.58
C CYS A 102 -4.34 -4.02 6.03
N VAL A 103 -3.41 -3.15 6.43
CA VAL A 103 -3.42 -2.54 7.78
C VAL A 103 -4.70 -1.73 8.03
N SER A 104 -5.31 -1.17 7.00
CA SER A 104 -6.59 -0.44 7.08
C SER A 104 -7.82 -1.34 7.19
N LEU A 105 -7.68 -2.64 6.97
CA LEU A 105 -8.73 -3.67 7.13
C LEU A 105 -8.21 -4.83 7.99
N PRO A 106 -8.01 -4.62 9.29
CA PRO A 106 -7.35 -5.58 10.18
C PRO A 106 -8.05 -6.96 10.17
N ARG A 107 -7.24 -8.02 10.09
CA ARG A 107 -7.68 -9.43 10.14
C ARG A 107 -8.58 -9.85 8.96
N LEU A 108 -8.70 -9.03 7.93
CA LEU A 108 -9.42 -9.38 6.71
C LEU A 108 -8.40 -9.66 5.59
N HIS A 109 -8.41 -10.90 5.11
CA HIS A 109 -7.65 -11.34 3.95
C HIS A 109 -8.64 -11.78 2.88
N VAL A 110 -8.43 -11.34 1.66
CA VAL A 110 -9.31 -11.65 0.53
C VAL A 110 -8.50 -12.00 -0.71
N GLU A 111 -9.00 -12.92 -1.51
CA GLU A 111 -8.38 -13.30 -2.77
C GLU A 111 -8.47 -12.16 -3.79
N VAL A 112 -7.33 -11.77 -4.32
CA VAL A 112 -7.21 -10.74 -5.36
C VAL A 112 -6.40 -11.28 -6.52
N THR A 113 -6.95 -11.17 -7.72
CA THR A 113 -6.26 -11.52 -8.96
C THR A 113 -5.53 -10.28 -9.50
N ARG A 114 -4.24 -10.42 -9.73
CA ARG A 114 -3.40 -9.35 -10.29
C ARG A 114 -2.52 -9.85 -11.44
N PRO A 115 -2.09 -8.96 -12.36
CA PRO A 115 -1.02 -9.27 -13.30
C PRO A 115 0.25 -9.76 -12.59
N LYS A 116 0.94 -10.74 -13.17
CA LYS A 116 2.19 -11.27 -12.60
C LYS A 116 3.36 -10.30 -12.69
N SER A 117 3.34 -9.38 -13.66
CA SER A 117 4.36 -8.35 -13.80
C SER A 117 3.79 -7.06 -14.36
N VAL A 118 4.46 -5.96 -14.04
CA VAL A 118 4.15 -4.61 -14.53
C VAL A 118 5.46 -3.85 -14.77
N HIS A 119 5.39 -2.78 -15.57
CA HIS A 119 6.43 -1.76 -15.61
C HIS A 119 6.07 -0.63 -14.67
N VAL A 120 7.04 -0.14 -13.92
CA VAL A 120 6.87 0.96 -12.97
C VAL A 120 7.86 2.07 -13.26
N ARG A 121 7.40 3.29 -13.04
CA ARG A 121 8.22 4.49 -13.04
C ARG A 121 7.88 5.29 -11.79
N TYR A 122 8.86 5.65 -10.99
CA TYR A 122 8.67 6.40 -9.75
C TYR A 122 9.89 7.22 -9.40
N MET A 123 9.76 8.13 -8.46
CA MET A 123 10.88 8.86 -7.85
C MET A 123 11.20 8.22 -6.49
N ASN A 124 12.46 8.01 -6.20
CA ASN A 124 12.91 7.56 -4.88
C ASN A 124 13.13 8.76 -3.94
N ILE A 125 13.49 8.48 -2.67
CA ILE A 125 13.70 9.52 -1.66
C ILE A 125 14.91 10.45 -1.96
N LYS A 126 15.81 10.07 -2.88
CA LYS A 126 16.93 10.89 -3.34
C LYS A 126 16.56 11.81 -4.51
N GLY A 127 15.33 11.72 -5.02
CA GLY A 127 14.88 12.46 -6.20
C GLY A 127 15.25 11.79 -7.53
N GLU A 128 15.83 10.59 -7.51
CA GLU A 128 16.20 9.84 -8.70
C GLU A 128 14.95 9.16 -9.29
N ILE A 129 14.81 9.20 -10.62
CA ILE A 129 13.75 8.50 -11.34
C ILE A 129 14.20 7.08 -11.61
N ILE A 130 13.40 6.12 -11.17
CA ILE A 130 13.59 4.69 -11.37
C ILE A 130 12.55 4.20 -12.38
N GLU A 131 12.99 3.46 -13.36
CA GLU A 131 12.13 2.75 -14.32
C GLU A 131 12.57 1.29 -14.39
N GLU A 132 11.65 0.40 -14.06
CA GLU A 132 11.97 -1.04 -14.04
C GLU A 132 10.74 -1.89 -14.35
N LYS A 133 10.98 -3.11 -14.81
CA LYS A 133 9.97 -4.17 -14.83
C LYS A 133 10.07 -4.94 -13.54
N ILE A 134 8.96 -5.04 -12.83
CA ILE A 134 8.84 -5.83 -11.59
C ILE A 134 7.85 -6.98 -11.78
N SER A 135 8.03 -8.05 -11.01
CA SER A 135 7.19 -9.25 -11.09
C SER A 135 6.81 -9.80 -9.73
N ASP A 136 5.93 -10.77 -9.74
CA ASP A 136 5.53 -11.61 -8.62
C ASP A 136 5.06 -10.79 -7.41
N PHE A 137 5.57 -11.09 -6.22
CA PHE A 137 5.11 -10.45 -4.99
C PHE A 137 5.43 -8.95 -4.94
N ARG A 138 6.60 -8.53 -5.48
CA ARG A 138 6.96 -7.11 -5.59
C ARG A 138 5.96 -6.34 -6.48
N ALA A 139 5.58 -6.89 -7.61
CA ALA A 139 4.56 -6.28 -8.47
C ALA A 139 3.20 -6.18 -7.76
N ARG A 140 2.83 -7.21 -6.97
CA ARG A 140 1.60 -7.22 -6.17
C ARG A 140 1.61 -6.11 -5.13
N MET A 141 2.69 -5.94 -4.38
CA MET A 141 2.84 -4.86 -3.39
C MET A 141 2.67 -3.48 -4.05
N PHE A 142 3.38 -3.24 -5.16
CA PHE A 142 3.25 -1.97 -5.90
C PHE A 142 1.82 -1.69 -6.35
N MET A 143 1.13 -2.69 -6.89
CA MET A 143 -0.27 -2.54 -7.32
C MET A 143 -1.22 -2.30 -6.14
N HIS A 144 -1.00 -2.97 -5.01
CA HIS A 144 -1.80 -2.80 -3.80
C HIS A 144 -1.66 -1.37 -3.25
N GLU A 145 -0.43 -0.89 -3.08
CA GLU A 145 -0.19 0.45 -2.55
C GLU A 145 -0.60 1.56 -3.53
N ASN A 146 -0.42 1.33 -4.85
CA ASN A 146 -0.90 2.26 -5.86
C ASN A 146 -2.44 2.32 -5.93
N ASP A 147 -3.15 1.24 -5.61
CA ASP A 147 -4.60 1.25 -5.46
C ASP A 147 -5.01 2.25 -4.37
N HIS A 148 -4.37 2.23 -3.19
CA HIS A 148 -4.61 3.21 -2.13
C HIS A 148 -4.41 4.66 -2.58
N LEU A 149 -3.39 4.93 -3.41
CA LEU A 149 -3.17 6.26 -3.98
C LEU A 149 -4.28 6.71 -4.95
N ASN A 150 -5.09 5.78 -5.42
CA ASN A 150 -6.23 6.04 -6.30
C ASN A 150 -7.58 5.88 -5.59
N GLY A 151 -7.60 5.75 -4.25
CA GLY A 151 -8.82 5.57 -3.45
C GLY A 151 -9.47 4.20 -3.60
N VAL A 152 -8.71 3.21 -4.08
CA VAL A 152 -9.15 1.82 -4.28
C VAL A 152 -8.61 0.93 -3.15
N LEU A 153 -9.41 0.01 -2.66
CA LEU A 153 -9.02 -0.98 -1.65
C LEU A 153 -8.96 -2.37 -2.29
N HIS A 154 -8.17 -3.28 -1.74
CA HIS A 154 -8.07 -4.64 -2.24
C HIS A 154 -9.42 -5.38 -2.30
N ILE A 155 -10.36 -5.07 -1.40
CA ILE A 155 -11.73 -5.58 -1.43
C ILE A 155 -12.54 -5.14 -2.66
N ASP A 156 -12.15 -4.07 -3.34
CA ASP A 156 -12.79 -3.59 -4.57
C ASP A 156 -12.32 -4.39 -5.80
N ARG A 157 -11.24 -5.18 -5.63
CA ARG A 157 -10.67 -6.08 -6.66
C ARG A 157 -11.22 -7.51 -6.57
N MET A 158 -12.04 -7.78 -5.56
CA MET A 158 -12.66 -9.09 -5.37
C MET A 158 -13.69 -9.42 -6.45
N ASP A 159 -13.94 -10.71 -6.62
CA ASP A 159 -15.14 -11.16 -7.30
C ASP A 159 -16.39 -10.54 -6.64
N PRO A 160 -17.33 -9.98 -7.42
CA PRO A 160 -18.52 -9.29 -6.86
C PRO A 160 -19.40 -10.18 -5.97
N LYS A 161 -19.46 -11.49 -6.21
CA LYS A 161 -20.24 -12.42 -5.37
C LYS A 161 -19.55 -12.61 -4.02
N LYS A 162 -18.23 -12.91 -4.03
CA LYS A 162 -17.43 -13.01 -2.81
C LYS A 162 -17.40 -11.70 -2.01
N ARG A 163 -17.43 -10.56 -2.70
CA ARG A 163 -17.49 -9.23 -2.05
C ARG A 163 -18.77 -9.04 -1.22
N LYS A 164 -19.91 -9.58 -1.67
CA LYS A 164 -21.19 -9.55 -0.92
C LYS A 164 -21.14 -10.39 0.36
N GLU A 165 -20.43 -11.50 0.36
CA GLU A 165 -20.31 -12.41 1.51
C GLU A 165 -19.62 -11.75 2.71
N ILE A 166 -18.72 -10.80 2.49
CA ILE A 166 -17.99 -10.07 3.56
C ILE A 166 -18.66 -8.76 3.98
N GLU A 167 -19.83 -8.42 3.45
CA GLU A 167 -20.48 -7.13 3.69
C GLU A 167 -20.79 -6.89 5.18
N SER A 168 -21.23 -7.93 5.90
CA SER A 168 -21.48 -7.86 7.34
C SER A 168 -20.22 -7.55 8.15
N ILE A 169 -19.09 -8.15 7.76
CA ILE A 169 -17.76 -7.92 8.36
C ILE A 169 -17.34 -6.47 8.14
N LEU A 170 -17.53 -5.95 6.94
CA LEU A 170 -17.17 -4.58 6.60
C LEU A 170 -18.02 -3.54 7.33
N ARG A 171 -19.33 -3.80 7.50
CA ARG A 171 -20.19 -2.93 8.32
C ARG A 171 -19.75 -2.91 9.79
N ALA A 172 -19.44 -4.07 10.35
CA ALA A 172 -18.93 -4.19 11.72
C ALA A 172 -17.60 -3.45 11.88
N MET A 173 -16.69 -3.60 10.92
CA MET A 173 -15.39 -2.90 10.91
C MET A 173 -15.58 -1.38 10.86
N LYS A 174 -16.43 -0.89 9.95
CA LYS A 174 -16.74 0.54 9.83
C LYS A 174 -17.29 1.10 11.13
N LYS A 175 -18.23 0.40 11.80
CA LYS A 175 -18.78 0.80 13.09
C LYS A 175 -17.70 0.84 14.19
N LYS A 176 -16.80 -0.16 14.21
CA LYS A 176 -15.75 -0.27 15.25
C LYS A 176 -14.70 0.83 15.19
N TYR A 177 -14.30 1.24 14.00
CA TYR A 177 -13.12 2.11 13.83
C TYR A 177 -13.46 3.55 13.42
N ASN A 178 -14.73 3.88 13.15
CA ASN A 178 -15.14 5.22 12.75
C ASN A 178 -16.34 5.74 13.57
N SER A 179 -16.54 5.19 14.76
CA SER A 179 -17.49 5.69 15.76
C SER A 179 -16.83 6.72 16.65
#